data_c0a7b1706638d83d1af5273a639768d3
#
_entry.id   c0a7b1706638d83d1af5273a639768d3
#
_cell.length_a   1.000
_cell.length_b   1.000
_cell.length_c   1.000
_cell.angle_alpha   90.00
_cell.angle_beta   90.00
_cell.angle_gamma   90.00
#
_symmetry.space_group_name_H-M   'P 1'
#
loop_
_entity.id
_entity.type
_entity.pdbx_description
1 polymer ?
#
loop_
_entity_poly.entity_id
_entity_poly.type
_entity_poly.pdbx_seq_one_letter_code
_entity_poly.pdbx_strand_id
1 'polypeptide(L)'
;MRININKIINRFFDDISPMFMIGVLLISSFFMSAQDEEVEEVVVKGKVLQTDQVTALKTPVPILDVPQTVSIVTDDDIRKQGFREIGDIVRYTPGVNTSQGEGHRDAVVFRGVRSTADFFQDGNRDDVQYYRSLYNVEQVEILRGPNALLFGRGGTGGIINRVSKKATLGETFGSVDFGLDSFGANDIAVDYNTGTSGDSAVRVMIHSDSLENHRDHYDGTRLGFNPTIKIKMNESTTLDLSYEHADHERYIDRGVPTENGEPVERFEKITFGGDDNLTTLKANILRATLSKVFSDTRKGNLSIVSSDFDKMYKNYYASGYTTGATVVSMDGYL
;
A
#
# COMPACT_ATOMS: atom_id res chain seq x y z
N MET A 1 -8.42 25.34 -9.75
CA MET A 1 -8.14 24.03 -10.38
C MET A 1 -9.44 23.24 -10.42
N ARG A 2 -9.96 22.86 -11.59
CA ARG A 2 -11.22 22.07 -11.67
C ARG A 2 -10.81 20.60 -11.78
N ILE A 3 -10.99 19.87 -10.70
CA ILE A 3 -10.86 18.41 -10.73
C ILE A 3 -11.87 17.88 -11.76
N ASN A 4 -11.38 17.22 -12.80
CA ASN A 4 -12.26 16.64 -13.80
C ASN A 4 -12.74 15.25 -13.33
N ILE A 5 -13.68 15.28 -12.38
CA ILE A 5 -14.31 14.09 -11.78
C ILE A 5 -14.80 13.12 -12.86
N ASN A 6 -15.27 13.62 -14.02
CA ASN A 6 -15.71 12.76 -15.11
C ASN A 6 -14.55 11.96 -15.74
N LYS A 7 -13.32 12.48 -15.74
CA LYS A 7 -12.15 11.74 -16.27
C LYS A 7 -11.78 10.58 -15.32
N ILE A 8 -11.94 10.79 -14.01
CA ILE A 8 -11.70 9.75 -13.01
C ILE A 8 -12.79 8.67 -13.07
N ILE A 9 -14.04 9.09 -13.13
CA ILE A 9 -15.20 8.18 -13.20
C ILE A 9 -15.17 7.36 -14.49
N ASN A 10 -14.93 7.97 -15.64
CA ASN A 10 -14.89 7.24 -16.91
C ASN A 10 -13.72 6.25 -16.95
N ARG A 11 -12.55 6.63 -16.45
CA ARG A 11 -11.40 5.72 -16.36
C ARG A 11 -11.70 4.52 -15.45
N PHE A 12 -12.44 4.73 -14.37
CA PHE A 12 -12.89 3.68 -13.46
C PHE A 12 -13.81 2.65 -14.15
N PHE A 13 -14.74 3.11 -15.00
CA PHE A 13 -15.71 2.22 -15.66
C PHE A 13 -15.19 1.54 -16.92
N ASP A 14 -14.26 2.16 -17.64
CA ASP A 14 -13.72 1.60 -18.90
C ASP A 14 -12.74 0.44 -18.67
N ASP A 15 -12.04 0.41 -17.52
CA ASP A 15 -11.01 -0.58 -17.19
C ASP A 15 -11.52 -1.76 -16.35
N ILE A 16 -12.76 -1.76 -15.91
CA ILE A 16 -13.33 -2.83 -15.09
C ILE A 16 -13.78 -3.99 -15.99
N SER A 17 -13.20 -5.17 -15.80
CA SER A 17 -13.60 -6.41 -16.47
C SER A 17 -15.12 -6.68 -16.30
N PRO A 18 -15.84 -7.14 -17.37
CA PRO A 18 -17.27 -7.47 -17.28
C PRO A 18 -17.64 -8.45 -16.17
N MET A 19 -16.71 -9.30 -15.78
CA MET A 19 -16.88 -10.25 -14.67
C MET A 19 -16.99 -9.53 -13.31
N PHE A 20 -16.46 -8.31 -13.21
CA PHE A 20 -16.50 -7.46 -12.02
C PHE A 20 -17.84 -6.72 -11.90
N MET A 21 -18.45 -6.31 -13.01
CA MET A 21 -19.77 -5.70 -13.02
C MET A 21 -20.85 -6.62 -12.41
N ILE A 22 -20.71 -7.93 -12.59
CA ILE A 22 -21.60 -8.91 -11.97
C ILE A 22 -21.39 -8.97 -10.45
N GLY A 23 -20.17 -8.83 -9.97
CA GLY A 23 -19.84 -8.76 -8.54
C GLY A 23 -20.42 -7.51 -7.87
N VAL A 24 -20.33 -6.35 -8.52
CA VAL A 24 -20.88 -5.08 -8.01
C VAL A 24 -22.41 -5.09 -7.98
N LEU A 25 -23.07 -5.70 -8.97
CA LEU A 25 -24.53 -5.89 -8.99
C LEU A 25 -25.03 -6.83 -7.89
N LEU A 26 -24.26 -7.85 -7.53
CA LEU A 26 -24.58 -8.73 -6.42
C LEU A 26 -24.39 -8.03 -5.05
N ILE A 27 -23.43 -7.11 -4.95
CA ILE A 27 -23.21 -6.30 -3.75
C ILE A 27 -24.32 -5.24 -3.58
N SER A 28 -24.81 -4.63 -4.66
CA SER A 28 -25.87 -3.62 -4.59
C SER A 28 -27.21 -4.18 -4.10
N SER A 29 -27.51 -5.45 -4.34
CA SER A 29 -28.70 -6.11 -3.78
C SER A 29 -28.59 -6.39 -2.28
N PHE A 30 -27.40 -6.40 -1.71
CA PHE A 30 -27.16 -6.57 -0.27
C PHE A 30 -27.37 -5.26 0.53
N PHE A 31 -27.21 -4.09 -0.09
CA PHE A 31 -27.32 -2.79 0.60
C PHE A 31 -28.77 -2.29 0.79
N MET A 32 -29.77 -2.96 0.22
CA MET A 32 -31.18 -2.49 0.30
C MET A 32 -31.95 -2.97 1.53
N SER A 33 -31.30 -3.52 2.54
CA SER A 33 -31.97 -4.03 3.75
C SER A 33 -31.38 -3.51 5.05
N ALA A 34 -31.05 -2.21 5.12
CA ALA A 34 -30.71 -1.57 6.39
C ALA A 34 -31.98 -0.94 6.97
N GLN A 35 -32.57 -1.57 7.96
CA GLN A 35 -33.58 -0.98 8.84
C GLN A 35 -32.86 -0.22 9.97
N ASP A 36 -33.45 0.93 10.33
CA ASP A 36 -33.02 1.79 11.43
C ASP A 36 -32.97 0.99 12.75
N GLU A 37 -31.78 0.83 13.32
CA GLU A 37 -31.60 0.49 14.72
C GLU A 37 -30.96 1.67 15.48
N GLU A 38 -31.50 1.92 16.68
CA GLU A 38 -31.06 2.98 17.59
C GLU A 38 -29.56 2.88 17.86
N VAL A 39 -28.90 4.05 17.86
CA VAL A 39 -27.47 4.18 18.16
C VAL A 39 -27.25 3.84 19.64
N GLU A 40 -26.91 2.59 19.93
CA GLU A 40 -26.34 2.23 21.22
C GLU A 40 -24.94 2.83 21.38
N GLU A 41 -24.68 3.32 22.57
CA GLU A 41 -23.44 3.95 23.02
C GLU A 41 -22.21 3.13 22.58
N VAL A 42 -21.39 3.67 21.69
CA VAL A 42 -20.15 3.04 21.24
C VAL A 42 -19.18 2.99 22.41
N VAL A 43 -19.21 1.92 23.17
CA VAL A 43 -18.14 1.57 24.10
C VAL A 43 -16.90 1.27 23.22
N VAL A 44 -16.02 2.25 23.10
CA VAL A 44 -14.68 2.04 22.54
C VAL A 44 -13.95 1.06 23.48
N LYS A 45 -14.13 -0.22 23.27
CA LYS A 45 -13.21 -1.21 23.79
C LYS A 45 -11.89 -0.95 23.10
N GLY A 46 -10.95 -0.34 23.83
CA GLY A 46 -9.61 -0.18 23.30
C GLY A 46 -9.15 -1.51 22.71
N LYS A 47 -8.85 -1.52 21.40
CA LYS A 47 -8.19 -2.67 20.77
C LYS A 47 -6.92 -2.89 21.57
N VAL A 48 -6.92 -3.87 22.46
CA VAL A 48 -5.70 -4.38 23.08
C VAL A 48 -4.85 -4.79 21.89
N LEU A 49 -3.76 -4.08 21.72
CA LEU A 49 -2.77 -4.12 20.65
C LEU A 49 -2.76 -5.45 19.87
N GLN A 50 -3.30 -5.45 18.66
CA GLN A 50 -3.07 -6.52 17.68
C GLN A 50 -1.57 -6.61 17.29
N THR A 51 -0.75 -5.73 17.85
CA THR A 51 0.71 -5.66 17.75
C THR A 51 1.43 -6.82 18.44
N ASP A 52 0.70 -7.70 19.11
CA ASP A 52 1.33 -8.81 19.84
C ASP A 52 1.83 -9.95 18.94
N GLN A 53 1.53 -9.93 17.65
CA GLN A 53 1.89 -11.01 16.73
C GLN A 53 2.52 -10.49 15.44
N VAL A 54 3.61 -11.13 15.01
CA VAL A 54 4.26 -10.87 13.73
C VAL A 54 3.74 -11.85 12.70
N THR A 55 2.97 -11.36 11.74
CA THR A 55 2.32 -12.15 10.68
C THR A 55 3.33 -12.59 9.61
N ALA A 56 4.37 -11.78 9.37
CA ALA A 56 5.41 -12.06 8.39
C ALA A 56 6.09 -13.41 8.58
N LEU A 57 6.19 -13.89 9.80
CA LEU A 57 6.86 -15.18 10.11
C LEU A 57 6.06 -16.42 9.65
N LYS A 58 4.94 -16.22 8.91
CA LYS A 58 4.06 -17.29 8.41
C LYS A 58 3.34 -18.10 9.49
N THR A 59 3.80 -18.00 10.72
CA THR A 59 3.13 -18.50 11.91
C THR A 59 3.06 -17.33 12.87
N PRO A 60 1.87 -16.94 13.36
CA PRO A 60 1.73 -15.86 14.32
C PRO A 60 2.57 -16.18 15.57
N VAL A 61 3.60 -15.41 15.79
CA VAL A 61 4.49 -15.54 16.95
C VAL A 61 4.38 -14.25 17.74
N PRO A 62 4.21 -14.32 19.07
CA PRO A 62 4.25 -13.14 19.92
C PRO A 62 5.53 -12.34 19.67
N ILE A 63 5.42 -11.03 19.60
CA ILE A 63 6.56 -10.17 19.26
C ILE A 63 7.75 -10.35 20.22
N LEU A 64 7.46 -10.69 21.48
CA LEU A 64 8.49 -10.95 22.49
C LEU A 64 9.29 -12.22 22.25
N ASP A 65 8.74 -13.17 21.51
CA ASP A 65 9.36 -14.45 21.19
C ASP A 65 10.09 -14.42 19.84
N VAL A 66 10.05 -13.29 19.12
CA VAL A 66 10.72 -13.15 17.82
C VAL A 66 12.21 -12.85 18.04
N PRO A 67 13.14 -13.73 17.62
CA PRO A 67 14.58 -13.59 17.88
C PRO A 67 15.25 -12.59 16.91
N GLN A 68 14.59 -11.50 16.59
CA GLN A 68 15.13 -10.44 15.72
C GLN A 68 14.47 -9.08 16.00
N THR A 69 15.07 -8.03 15.46
CA THR A 69 14.53 -6.68 15.63
C THR A 69 13.34 -6.47 14.70
N VAL A 70 12.17 -6.26 15.28
CA VAL A 70 10.90 -5.98 14.58
C VAL A 70 10.40 -4.58 14.93
N SER A 71 9.84 -3.90 13.96
CA SER A 71 8.99 -2.72 14.18
C SER A 71 7.64 -2.99 13.53
N ILE A 72 6.57 -2.63 14.22
CA ILE A 72 5.20 -2.70 13.71
C ILE A 72 4.63 -1.30 13.70
N VAL A 73 4.07 -0.89 12.57
CA VAL A 73 3.36 0.38 12.39
C VAL A 73 1.92 0.04 12.02
N THR A 74 0.99 0.40 12.88
CA THR A 74 -0.42 0.04 12.73
C THR A 74 -1.16 1.00 11.80
N ASP A 75 -2.36 0.62 11.33
CA ASP A 75 -3.28 1.49 10.60
C ASP A 75 -3.58 2.78 11.37
N ASP A 76 -3.73 2.71 12.68
CA ASP A 76 -3.93 3.88 13.54
C ASP A 76 -2.71 4.82 13.54
N ASP A 77 -1.49 4.28 13.58
CA ASP A 77 -0.25 5.06 13.46
C ASP A 77 -0.14 5.68 12.06
N ILE A 78 -0.45 4.91 11.00
CA ILE A 78 -0.43 5.38 9.61
C ILE A 78 -1.35 6.59 9.45
N ARG A 79 -2.59 6.49 9.94
CA ARG A 79 -3.56 7.60 9.87
C ARG A 79 -3.17 8.80 10.72
N LYS A 80 -2.78 8.58 11.98
CA LYS A 80 -2.40 9.67 12.90
C LYS A 80 -1.17 10.44 12.43
N GLN A 81 -0.23 9.78 11.77
CA GLN A 81 0.99 10.40 11.24
C GLN A 81 0.84 10.92 9.81
N GLY A 82 -0.28 10.61 9.13
CA GLY A 82 -0.49 10.98 7.74
C GLY A 82 0.46 10.29 6.77
N PHE A 83 0.90 9.06 7.07
CA PHE A 83 1.78 8.31 6.19
C PHE A 83 1.04 7.85 4.93
N ARG A 84 1.62 8.13 3.77
CA ARG A 84 1.03 7.82 2.47
C ARG A 84 1.81 6.75 1.70
N GLU A 85 3.08 6.57 2.01
CA GLU A 85 4.02 5.67 1.34
C GLU A 85 4.93 4.95 2.34
N ILE A 86 5.55 3.86 1.90
CA ILE A 86 6.55 3.13 2.72
C ILE A 86 7.69 4.06 3.15
N GLY A 87 8.07 5.01 2.29
CA GLY A 87 9.09 6.01 2.60
C GLY A 87 8.83 6.80 3.88
N ASP A 88 7.58 7.14 4.14
CA ASP A 88 7.19 7.91 5.33
C ASP A 88 7.39 7.08 6.61
N ILE A 89 6.99 5.81 6.57
CA ILE A 89 7.14 4.88 7.69
C ILE A 89 8.61 4.66 8.04
N VAL A 90 9.44 4.39 7.02
CA VAL A 90 10.83 4.00 7.30
C VAL A 90 11.69 5.16 7.83
N ARG A 91 11.31 6.42 7.60
CA ARG A 91 11.99 7.60 8.21
C ARG A 91 12.02 7.52 9.73
N TYR A 92 11.03 6.90 10.34
CA TYR A 92 10.91 6.74 11.80
C TYR A 92 11.36 5.36 12.28
N THR A 93 11.91 4.53 11.37
CA THR A 93 12.35 3.17 11.72
C THR A 93 13.87 3.12 11.87
N PRO A 94 14.43 2.91 13.07
CA PRO A 94 15.88 2.86 13.27
C PRO A 94 16.54 1.79 12.42
N GLY A 95 17.65 2.16 11.73
CA GLY A 95 18.41 1.24 10.88
C GLY A 95 17.80 0.92 9.52
N VAL A 96 16.74 1.65 9.12
CA VAL A 96 16.16 1.59 7.79
C VAL A 96 16.10 3.00 7.23
N ASN A 97 16.35 3.13 5.93
CA ASN A 97 16.23 4.38 5.20
C ASN A 97 15.63 4.12 3.82
N THR A 98 15.24 5.16 3.14
CA THR A 98 14.81 5.08 1.74
C THR A 98 15.90 5.59 0.81
N SER A 99 15.88 5.10 -0.42
CA SER A 99 16.51 5.77 -1.55
C SER A 99 15.44 6.30 -2.49
N GLN A 100 15.85 7.12 -3.45
CA GLN A 100 14.96 7.75 -4.43
C GLN A 100 14.05 6.76 -5.21
N GLY A 101 14.45 5.47 -5.32
CA GLY A 101 13.68 4.47 -6.06
C GLY A 101 13.55 4.76 -7.56
N GLU A 102 14.46 5.56 -8.11
CA GLU A 102 14.41 6.06 -9.48
C GLU A 102 13.13 6.85 -9.81
N GLY A 103 12.47 7.40 -8.78
CA GLY A 103 11.25 8.19 -8.91
C GLY A 103 9.98 7.39 -9.24
N HIS A 104 10.04 6.05 -9.25
CA HIS A 104 8.88 5.23 -9.64
C HIS A 104 8.59 4.02 -8.74
N ARG A 105 9.36 3.83 -7.67
CA ARG A 105 9.22 2.66 -6.78
C ARG A 105 9.70 2.93 -5.37
N ASP A 106 9.19 2.15 -4.43
CA ASP A 106 9.81 2.02 -3.13
C ASP A 106 11.19 1.38 -3.26
N ALA A 107 12.15 1.92 -2.53
CA ALA A 107 13.50 1.38 -2.43
C ALA A 107 14.04 1.62 -1.03
N VAL A 108 14.31 0.55 -0.32
CA VAL A 108 14.74 0.59 1.09
C VAL A 108 16.21 0.25 1.24
N VAL A 109 16.81 0.79 2.29
CA VAL A 109 18.21 0.55 2.66
C VAL A 109 18.21 0.08 4.10
N PHE A 110 18.47 -1.21 4.31
CA PHE A 110 18.58 -1.82 5.62
C PHE A 110 20.05 -1.85 6.03
N ARG A 111 20.43 -1.05 7.05
CA ARG A 111 21.81 -1.02 7.59
C ARG A 111 22.88 -0.92 6.49
N GLY A 112 22.65 -0.09 5.47
CA GLY A 112 23.55 0.11 4.34
C GLY A 112 23.33 -0.84 3.14
N VAL A 113 22.52 -1.89 3.29
CA VAL A 113 22.16 -2.80 2.19
C VAL A 113 20.94 -2.27 1.46
N ARG A 114 21.10 -1.81 0.21
CA ARG A 114 20.00 -1.38 -0.64
C ARG A 114 19.31 -2.58 -1.27
N SER A 115 17.99 -2.59 -1.25
CA SER A 115 17.18 -3.60 -1.90
C SER A 115 15.87 -3.04 -2.45
N THR A 116 15.39 -3.66 -3.52
CA THR A 116 14.07 -3.43 -4.12
C THR A 116 13.22 -4.69 -4.15
N ALA A 117 13.74 -5.80 -3.61
CA ALA A 117 13.13 -7.14 -3.64
C ALA A 117 12.68 -7.62 -2.24
N ASP A 118 12.66 -6.72 -1.25
CA ASP A 118 12.40 -7.08 0.15
C ASP A 118 10.98 -6.71 0.58
N PHE A 119 10.05 -6.63 -0.37
CA PHE A 119 8.65 -6.31 -0.11
C PHE A 119 7.78 -7.56 -0.15
N PHE A 120 6.87 -7.64 0.83
CA PHE A 120 5.92 -8.73 1.00
C PHE A 120 4.54 -8.18 1.32
N GLN A 121 3.50 -8.95 0.99
CA GLN A 121 2.15 -8.70 1.42
C GLN A 121 1.54 -10.01 1.92
N ASP A 122 1.05 -9.99 3.16
CA ASP A 122 0.54 -11.18 3.87
C ASP A 122 1.52 -12.37 3.83
N GLY A 123 2.83 -12.09 3.92
CA GLY A 123 3.90 -13.08 3.86
C GLY A 123 4.20 -13.61 2.45
N ASN A 124 3.50 -13.15 1.42
CA ASN A 124 3.77 -13.47 0.02
C ASN A 124 4.63 -12.38 -0.62
N ARG A 125 5.52 -12.78 -1.51
CA ARG A 125 6.43 -11.84 -2.18
C ARG A 125 5.68 -10.89 -3.10
N ASP A 126 6.06 -9.62 -3.05
CA ASP A 126 5.60 -8.55 -3.92
C ASP A 126 6.81 -7.95 -4.67
N ASP A 127 7.19 -8.61 -5.78
CA ASP A 127 8.41 -8.30 -6.55
C ASP A 127 8.27 -7.16 -7.55
N VAL A 128 7.05 -6.70 -7.83
CA VAL A 128 6.84 -5.61 -8.79
C VAL A 128 7.32 -4.30 -8.19
N GLN A 129 8.01 -3.50 -9.00
CA GLN A 129 8.61 -2.24 -8.57
C GLN A 129 7.62 -1.10 -8.77
N TYR A 130 6.98 -0.62 -7.71
CA TYR A 130 6.05 0.51 -7.68
C TYR A 130 5.99 1.15 -6.29
N TYR A 131 5.35 2.30 -6.17
CA TYR A 131 5.03 2.88 -4.86
C TYR A 131 3.76 2.27 -4.30
N ARG A 132 3.87 1.68 -3.12
CA ARG A 132 2.80 0.92 -2.47
C ARG A 132 1.92 1.83 -1.64
N SER A 133 0.63 1.87 -1.94
CA SER A 133 -0.36 2.57 -1.14
C SER A 133 -0.59 1.88 0.20
N LEU A 134 -1.03 2.65 1.21
CA LEU A 134 -1.23 2.16 2.58
C LEU A 134 -2.69 2.12 3.01
N TYR A 135 -3.65 2.54 2.17
CA TYR A 135 -5.07 2.64 2.53
C TYR A 135 -5.72 1.30 2.92
N ASN A 136 -5.25 0.20 2.35
CA ASN A 136 -5.75 -1.16 2.56
C ASN A 136 -4.86 -2.01 3.48
N VAL A 137 -4.01 -1.36 4.28
CA VAL A 137 -3.03 -2.00 5.15
C VAL A 137 -3.47 -1.89 6.61
N GLU A 138 -3.54 -3.01 7.31
CA GLU A 138 -3.82 -3.09 8.76
C GLU A 138 -2.58 -2.76 9.58
N GLN A 139 -1.41 -3.23 9.13
CA GLN A 139 -0.11 -2.93 9.74
C GLN A 139 1.03 -3.17 8.75
N VAL A 140 2.14 -2.46 8.98
CA VAL A 140 3.41 -2.69 8.30
C VAL A 140 4.40 -3.26 9.30
N GLU A 141 4.93 -4.43 8.98
CA GLU A 141 5.93 -5.14 9.77
C GLU A 141 7.30 -4.97 9.12
N ILE A 142 8.28 -4.48 9.87
CA ILE A 142 9.65 -4.24 9.40
C ILE A 142 10.59 -5.13 10.19
N LEU A 143 11.06 -6.21 9.56
CA LEU A 143 11.96 -7.17 10.13
C LEU A 143 13.39 -6.87 9.68
N ARG A 144 14.28 -6.56 10.60
CA ARG A 144 15.68 -6.18 10.33
C ARG A 144 16.63 -7.32 10.59
N GLY A 145 17.47 -7.61 9.62
CA GLY A 145 18.43 -8.71 9.65
C GLY A 145 18.16 -9.75 8.57
N PRO A 146 18.94 -10.82 8.51
CA PRO A 146 18.82 -11.85 7.47
C PRO A 146 17.53 -12.65 7.64
N ASN A 147 16.68 -12.64 6.62
CA ASN A 147 15.37 -13.30 6.59
C ASN A 147 15.24 -14.33 5.44
N ALA A 148 16.33 -14.62 4.74
CA ALA A 148 16.31 -15.44 3.53
C ALA A 148 15.80 -16.89 3.77
N LEU A 149 15.94 -17.41 4.99
CA LEU A 149 15.44 -18.75 5.32
C LEU A 149 13.91 -18.84 5.19
N LEU A 150 13.19 -17.79 5.60
CA LEU A 150 11.71 -17.75 5.57
C LEU A 150 11.17 -17.18 4.28
N PHE A 151 11.89 -16.22 3.69
CA PHE A 151 11.41 -15.40 2.58
C PHE A 151 12.12 -15.68 1.25
N GLY A 152 13.15 -16.53 1.24
CA GLY A 152 13.91 -16.91 0.05
C GLY A 152 14.82 -15.78 -0.46
N ARG A 153 14.92 -15.62 -1.77
CA ARG A 153 15.75 -14.61 -2.42
C ARG A 153 15.35 -13.19 -1.94
N GLY A 154 16.32 -12.35 -1.61
CA GLY A 154 16.14 -11.07 -0.92
C GLY A 154 16.21 -11.26 0.60
N GLY A 155 15.82 -10.26 1.37
CA GLY A 155 15.80 -10.31 2.84
C GLY A 155 17.19 -10.39 3.47
N THR A 156 18.24 -9.93 2.80
CA THR A 156 19.60 -9.94 3.33
C THR A 156 19.81 -8.91 4.43
N GLY A 157 19.24 -7.73 4.28
CA GLY A 157 19.26 -6.64 5.26
C GLY A 157 18.02 -6.57 6.13
N GLY A 158 16.92 -7.04 5.62
CA GLY A 158 15.59 -7.01 6.24
C GLY A 158 14.48 -7.19 5.23
N ILE A 159 13.25 -7.16 5.70
CA ILE A 159 12.03 -7.18 4.87
C ILE A 159 10.99 -6.20 5.39
N ILE A 160 10.10 -5.79 4.49
CA ILE A 160 8.88 -5.06 4.81
C ILE A 160 7.70 -5.91 4.38
N ASN A 161 6.85 -6.27 5.33
CA ASN A 161 5.62 -7.00 5.09
C ASN A 161 4.40 -6.10 5.37
N ARG A 162 3.54 -5.92 4.39
CA ARG A 162 2.24 -5.26 4.54
C ARG A 162 1.21 -6.32 4.90
N VAL A 163 0.50 -6.13 5.99
CA VAL A 163 -0.63 -6.97 6.37
C VAL A 163 -1.90 -6.32 5.88
N SER A 164 -2.64 -7.01 5.03
CA SER A 164 -3.86 -6.47 4.41
C SER A 164 -5.01 -6.40 5.40
N LYS A 165 -5.81 -5.35 5.34
CA LYS A 165 -7.11 -5.26 6.02
C LYS A 165 -8.03 -6.37 5.51
N LYS A 166 -8.72 -7.02 6.43
CA LYS A 166 -9.68 -8.10 6.14
C LYS A 166 -11.06 -7.74 6.68
N ALA A 167 -12.09 -8.34 6.09
CA ALA A 167 -13.44 -8.23 6.64
C ALA A 167 -13.52 -8.84 8.05
N THR A 168 -14.28 -8.21 8.93
CA THR A 168 -14.47 -8.60 10.34
C THR A 168 -15.89 -9.09 10.55
N LEU A 169 -16.03 -10.32 11.04
CA LEU A 169 -17.32 -10.94 11.31
C LEU A 169 -18.03 -10.26 12.49
N GLY A 170 -19.35 -10.11 12.37
CA GLY A 170 -20.19 -9.64 13.47
C GLY A 170 -20.04 -8.16 13.82
N GLU A 171 -19.28 -7.41 13.04
CA GLU A 171 -19.04 -5.99 13.29
C GLU A 171 -19.45 -5.14 12.08
N THR A 172 -20.00 -3.95 12.35
CA THR A 172 -20.23 -2.92 11.33
C THR A 172 -19.52 -1.65 11.77
N PHE A 173 -18.63 -1.16 10.92
CA PHE A 173 -17.88 0.08 11.15
C PHE A 173 -17.48 0.71 9.83
N GLY A 174 -17.11 1.99 9.88
CA GLY A 174 -16.59 2.67 8.71
C GLY A 174 -15.83 3.92 9.07
N SER A 175 -14.95 4.35 8.17
CA SER A 175 -14.25 5.63 8.24
C SER A 175 -14.19 6.27 6.87
N VAL A 176 -14.10 7.60 6.88
CA VAL A 176 -13.74 8.42 5.73
C VAL A 176 -12.61 9.31 6.18
N ASP A 177 -11.47 9.17 5.53
CA ASP A 177 -10.29 9.97 5.79
C ASP A 177 -10.10 10.94 4.61
N PHE A 178 -9.79 12.20 4.92
CA PHE A 178 -9.52 13.23 3.92
C PHE A 178 -8.23 13.96 4.29
N GLY A 179 -7.33 14.09 3.34
CA GLY A 179 -6.08 14.80 3.49
C GLY A 179 -5.94 15.93 2.47
N LEU A 180 -5.26 17.00 2.90
CA LEU A 180 -4.89 18.14 2.06
C LEU A 180 -3.57 18.68 2.58
N ASP A 181 -2.64 18.99 1.69
CA ASP A 181 -1.40 19.65 2.06
C ASP A 181 -1.25 21.07 1.45
N SER A 182 -0.18 21.74 1.83
CA SER A 182 0.09 23.12 1.39
C SER A 182 0.56 23.24 -0.05
N PHE A 183 0.85 22.14 -0.73
CA PHE A 183 1.26 22.09 -2.13
C PHE A 183 0.08 21.83 -3.06
N GLY A 184 -1.08 21.44 -2.54
CA GLY A 184 -2.28 21.13 -3.30
C GLY A 184 -2.56 19.63 -3.44
N ALA A 185 -1.67 18.77 -2.96
CA ALA A 185 -1.94 17.34 -2.90
C ALA A 185 -3.13 17.06 -1.99
N ASN A 186 -4.00 16.17 -2.41
CA ASN A 186 -5.20 15.81 -1.67
C ASN A 186 -5.48 14.32 -1.81
N ASP A 187 -6.09 13.74 -0.80
CA ASP A 187 -6.50 12.34 -0.78
C ASP A 187 -7.84 12.15 -0.10
N ILE A 188 -8.52 11.11 -0.50
CA ILE A 188 -9.71 10.59 0.16
C ILE A 188 -9.60 9.08 0.25
N ALA A 189 -9.87 8.53 1.43
CA ALA A 189 -9.98 7.09 1.64
C ALA A 189 -11.29 6.76 2.35
N VAL A 190 -11.94 5.69 1.91
CA VAL A 190 -13.15 5.15 2.52
C VAL A 190 -12.88 3.71 2.91
N ASP A 191 -13.24 3.33 4.11
CA ASP A 191 -13.13 1.98 4.63
C ASP A 191 -14.45 1.62 5.32
N TYR A 192 -15.16 0.63 4.82
CA TYR A 192 -16.45 0.21 5.37
C TYR A 192 -16.54 -1.29 5.50
N ASN A 193 -16.87 -1.77 6.68
CA ASN A 193 -17.08 -3.18 7.02
C ASN A 193 -18.51 -3.41 7.46
N THR A 194 -19.11 -4.51 6.99
CA THR A 194 -20.40 -4.98 7.49
C THR A 194 -20.40 -6.49 7.63
N GLY A 195 -20.78 -6.96 8.81
CA GLY A 195 -20.98 -8.38 9.13
C GLY A 195 -22.46 -8.72 9.06
N THR A 196 -22.87 -9.53 8.09
CA THR A 196 -24.30 -9.77 7.81
C THR A 196 -24.97 -10.81 8.69
N SER A 197 -24.27 -11.82 9.19
CA SER A 197 -24.93 -12.95 9.89
C SER A 197 -24.05 -13.66 10.93
N GLY A 198 -22.98 -13.07 11.38
CA GLY A 198 -22.00 -13.73 12.25
C GLY A 198 -21.08 -14.73 11.52
N ASP A 199 -21.51 -15.27 10.37
CA ASP A 199 -20.74 -16.23 9.58
C ASP A 199 -20.15 -15.63 8.29
N SER A 200 -20.55 -14.42 7.93
CA SER A 200 -20.00 -13.70 6.78
C SER A 200 -19.86 -12.21 7.03
N ALA A 201 -18.85 -11.61 6.40
CA ALA A 201 -18.62 -10.18 6.42
C ALA A 201 -18.03 -9.70 5.08
N VAL A 202 -18.32 -8.45 4.76
CA VAL A 202 -17.76 -7.74 3.61
C VAL A 202 -17.10 -6.46 4.11
N ARG A 203 -15.91 -6.15 3.62
CA ARG A 203 -15.24 -4.86 3.82
C ARG A 203 -14.85 -4.30 2.47
N VAL A 204 -15.09 -3.03 2.26
CA VAL A 204 -14.74 -2.33 1.02
C VAL A 204 -13.87 -1.14 1.37
N MET A 205 -12.73 -1.05 0.73
CA MET A 205 -11.80 0.05 0.86
C MET A 205 -11.62 0.71 -0.51
N ILE A 206 -11.72 2.03 -0.53
CA ILE A 206 -11.55 2.87 -1.74
C ILE A 206 -10.62 4.00 -1.39
N HIS A 207 -9.72 4.32 -2.31
CA HIS A 207 -8.77 5.41 -2.14
C HIS A 207 -8.57 6.14 -3.46
N SER A 208 -8.50 7.47 -3.38
CA SER A 208 -8.10 8.30 -4.51
C SER A 208 -7.25 9.44 -3.99
N ASP A 209 -6.11 9.69 -4.62
CA ASP A 209 -5.29 10.85 -4.33
C ASP A 209 -4.79 11.57 -5.58
N SER A 210 -4.45 12.84 -5.38
CA SER A 210 -3.74 13.70 -6.31
C SER A 210 -2.43 14.08 -5.66
N LEU A 211 -1.33 13.77 -6.33
CA LEU A 211 0.03 14.00 -5.83
C LEU A 211 0.51 15.37 -6.30
N GLU A 212 1.02 16.16 -5.38
CA GLU A 212 1.77 17.39 -5.65
C GLU A 212 2.85 17.56 -4.58
N ASN A 213 3.88 18.36 -4.83
CA ASN A 213 4.90 18.70 -3.87
C ASN A 213 5.55 20.07 -4.20
N HIS A 214 6.67 20.41 -3.57
CA HIS A 214 7.39 21.67 -3.78
C HIS A 214 8.08 21.78 -5.14
N ARG A 215 8.11 20.73 -5.95
CA ARG A 215 8.79 20.68 -7.25
C ARG A 215 7.87 21.16 -8.36
N ASP A 216 8.41 21.93 -9.30
CA ASP A 216 7.67 22.33 -10.50
C ASP A 216 7.34 21.10 -11.35
N HIS A 217 6.16 21.05 -11.93
CA HIS A 217 5.68 19.96 -12.80
C HIS A 217 5.57 18.56 -12.16
N TYR A 218 5.75 18.44 -10.83
CA TYR A 218 5.49 17.17 -10.16
C TYR A 218 4.00 17.02 -9.89
N ASP A 219 3.42 16.00 -10.48
CA ASP A 219 2.03 15.62 -10.29
C ASP A 219 1.83 14.11 -10.38
N GLY A 220 0.64 13.65 -10.09
CA GLY A 220 0.24 12.27 -10.25
C GLY A 220 -1.12 11.99 -9.66
N THR A 221 -1.64 10.83 -9.96
CA THR A 221 -2.90 10.34 -9.40
C THR A 221 -2.77 8.87 -9.01
N ARG A 222 -3.44 8.48 -7.93
CA ARG A 222 -3.58 7.06 -7.55
C ARG A 222 -5.04 6.77 -7.26
N LEU A 223 -5.51 5.65 -7.78
CA LEU A 223 -6.81 5.09 -7.47
C LEU A 223 -6.60 3.68 -6.93
N GLY A 224 -7.28 3.34 -5.84
CA GLY A 224 -7.29 2.03 -5.24
C GLY A 224 -8.70 1.57 -4.90
N PHE A 225 -9.00 0.30 -5.16
CA PHE A 225 -10.26 -0.33 -4.80
C PHE A 225 -9.97 -1.75 -4.30
N ASN A 226 -10.39 -2.05 -3.07
CA ASN A 226 -10.09 -3.34 -2.45
C ASN A 226 -11.30 -3.89 -1.65
N PRO A 227 -12.23 -4.61 -2.28
CA PRO A 227 -13.23 -5.39 -1.57
C PRO A 227 -12.61 -6.65 -0.97
N THR A 228 -13.05 -7.00 0.23
CA THR A 228 -12.69 -8.23 0.92
C THR A 228 -13.93 -8.92 1.48
N ILE A 229 -13.92 -10.24 1.50
CA ILE A 229 -15.02 -11.06 2.02
C ILE A 229 -14.41 -12.08 2.98
N LYS A 230 -15.01 -12.22 4.15
CA LYS A 230 -14.71 -13.32 5.08
C LYS A 230 -15.92 -14.21 5.22
N ILE A 231 -15.72 -15.51 5.15
CA ILE A 231 -16.75 -16.52 5.32
C ILE A 231 -16.28 -17.53 6.39
N LYS A 232 -17.02 -17.66 7.46
CA LYS A 232 -16.87 -18.72 8.45
C LYS A 232 -17.60 -19.97 7.91
N MET A 233 -16.86 -20.91 7.34
CA MET A 233 -17.43 -22.13 6.77
C MET A 233 -17.92 -23.10 7.87
N ASN A 234 -17.23 -23.10 9.00
CA ASN A 234 -17.58 -23.81 10.23
C ASN A 234 -16.72 -23.27 11.39
N GLU A 235 -16.85 -23.82 12.60
CA GLU A 235 -16.15 -23.35 13.81
C GLU A 235 -14.62 -23.42 13.70
N SER A 236 -14.08 -24.24 12.80
CA SER A 236 -12.63 -24.44 12.63
C SER A 236 -12.09 -23.93 11.31
N THR A 237 -12.93 -23.44 10.40
CA THR A 237 -12.50 -23.12 9.03
C THR A 237 -13.07 -21.79 8.56
N THR A 238 -12.19 -20.88 8.12
CA THR A 238 -12.56 -19.60 7.54
C THR A 238 -11.94 -19.44 6.15
N LEU A 239 -12.67 -18.77 5.26
CA LEU A 239 -12.21 -18.36 3.94
C LEU A 239 -12.18 -16.84 3.88
N ASP A 240 -11.01 -16.28 3.58
CA ASP A 240 -10.81 -14.86 3.27
C ASP A 240 -10.58 -14.72 1.76
N LEU A 241 -11.37 -13.87 1.10
CA LEU A 241 -11.23 -13.49 -0.31
C LEU A 241 -10.94 -11.99 -0.38
N SER A 242 -10.05 -11.60 -1.27
CA SER A 242 -9.73 -10.20 -1.53
C SER A 242 -9.44 -9.98 -2.99
N TYR A 243 -9.96 -8.88 -3.54
CA TYR A 243 -9.57 -8.35 -4.83
C TYR A 243 -9.00 -6.96 -4.63
N GLU A 244 -7.90 -6.65 -5.27
CA GLU A 244 -7.28 -5.33 -5.24
C GLU A 244 -7.08 -4.84 -6.67
N HIS A 245 -7.60 -3.65 -6.96
CA HIS A 245 -7.34 -2.90 -8.18
C HIS A 245 -6.57 -1.63 -7.81
N ALA A 246 -5.49 -1.37 -8.52
CA ALA A 246 -4.72 -0.13 -8.41
C ALA A 246 -4.47 0.45 -9.81
N ASP A 247 -4.71 1.75 -9.96
CA ASP A 247 -4.36 2.54 -11.16
C ASP A 247 -3.59 3.78 -10.72
N HIS A 248 -2.31 3.83 -11.04
CA HIS A 248 -1.40 4.90 -10.65
C HIS A 248 -0.78 5.55 -11.89
N GLU A 249 -0.70 6.87 -11.87
CA GLU A 249 0.06 7.66 -12.82
C GLU A 249 0.86 8.72 -12.05
N ARG A 250 2.14 8.88 -12.34
CA ARG A 250 3.00 9.80 -11.60
C ARG A 250 4.09 10.35 -12.52
N TYR A 251 4.34 11.66 -12.40
CA TYR A 251 5.56 12.25 -12.94
C TYR A 251 6.79 11.68 -12.21
N ILE A 252 7.83 11.34 -12.97
CA ILE A 252 9.06 10.79 -12.41
C ILE A 252 10.03 11.94 -12.12
N ASP A 253 10.24 12.25 -10.86
CA ASP A 253 11.25 13.16 -10.40
C ASP A 253 12.42 12.37 -9.78
N ARG A 254 13.60 12.49 -10.37
CA ARG A 254 14.82 11.85 -9.85
C ARG A 254 15.73 12.80 -9.07
N GLY A 255 15.19 13.95 -8.69
CA GLY A 255 15.88 14.94 -7.88
C GLY A 255 16.73 15.90 -8.69
N VAL A 256 17.62 16.59 -8.00
CA VAL A 256 18.52 17.62 -8.54
C VAL A 256 19.93 17.10 -8.73
N PRO A 257 20.73 17.70 -9.64
CA PRO A 257 22.14 17.37 -9.74
C PRO A 257 22.88 17.73 -8.46
N THR A 258 24.04 17.11 -8.25
CA THR A 258 24.91 17.36 -7.12
C THR A 258 26.15 18.14 -7.53
N GLU A 259 26.65 18.97 -6.61
CA GLU A 259 27.92 19.68 -6.70
C GLU A 259 28.73 19.35 -5.44
N ASN A 260 29.95 18.86 -5.60
CA ASN A 260 30.84 18.41 -4.51
C ASN A 260 30.18 17.41 -3.54
N GLY A 261 29.25 16.59 -4.04
CA GLY A 261 28.52 15.59 -3.25
C GLY A 261 27.25 16.10 -2.56
N GLU A 262 26.95 17.40 -2.65
CA GLU A 262 25.76 18.02 -2.09
C GLU A 262 24.74 18.37 -3.18
N PRO A 263 23.42 18.32 -2.89
CA PRO A 263 22.38 18.77 -3.81
C PRO A 263 22.56 20.26 -4.15
N VAL A 264 22.36 20.64 -5.41
CA VAL A 264 22.41 22.04 -5.83
C VAL A 264 21.10 22.73 -5.44
N GLU A 265 21.08 23.45 -4.32
CA GLU A 265 19.88 24.07 -3.72
C GLU A 265 19.11 24.98 -4.68
N ARG A 266 19.79 25.74 -5.54
CA ARG A 266 19.12 26.63 -6.52
C ARG A 266 18.19 25.89 -7.49
N PHE A 267 18.29 24.57 -7.57
CA PHE A 267 17.45 23.71 -8.40
C PHE A 267 16.36 22.98 -7.61
N GLU A 268 16.18 23.28 -6.33
CA GLU A 268 15.26 22.57 -5.46
C GLU A 268 13.81 22.46 -5.99
N LYS A 269 13.37 23.47 -6.77
CA LYS A 269 12.04 23.51 -7.37
C LYS A 269 11.97 22.93 -8.78
N ILE A 270 13.10 22.76 -9.44
CA ILE A 270 13.17 22.40 -10.86
C ILE A 270 13.11 20.88 -11.00
N THR A 271 12.17 20.36 -11.74
CA THR A 271 12.18 18.97 -12.23
C THR A 271 13.06 18.87 -13.48
N PHE A 272 13.88 17.82 -13.53
CA PHE A 272 14.73 17.52 -14.67
C PHE A 272 14.14 16.40 -15.48
N GLY A 273 13.64 16.71 -16.67
CA GLY A 273 12.98 15.79 -17.57
C GLY A 273 12.01 16.51 -18.49
N GLY A 274 11.40 15.78 -19.39
CA GLY A 274 10.33 16.28 -20.26
C GLY A 274 8.94 15.99 -19.68
N ASP A 275 7.89 16.52 -20.34
CA ASP A 275 6.50 16.28 -19.95
C ASP A 275 6.11 14.79 -19.98
N ASP A 276 6.92 13.98 -20.65
CA ASP A 276 6.75 12.53 -20.78
C ASP A 276 7.60 11.70 -19.79
N ASN A 277 8.17 12.35 -18.77
CA ASN A 277 8.76 11.68 -17.61
C ASN A 277 7.65 11.06 -16.76
N LEU A 278 7.19 9.86 -17.13
CA LEU A 278 5.98 9.27 -16.61
C LEU A 278 6.17 7.81 -16.22
N THR A 279 5.56 7.42 -15.12
CA THR A 279 5.30 6.01 -14.78
C THR A 279 3.82 5.77 -14.60
N THR A 280 3.33 4.67 -15.18
CA THR A 280 1.98 4.18 -14.96
C THR A 280 2.03 2.78 -14.37
N LEU A 281 1.02 2.43 -13.59
CA LEU A 281 0.80 1.09 -13.07
C LEU A 281 -0.69 0.81 -13.07
N LYS A 282 -1.08 -0.32 -13.68
CA LYS A 282 -2.36 -0.96 -13.43
C LYS A 282 -2.10 -2.33 -12.82
N ALA A 283 -2.75 -2.62 -11.71
CA ALA A 283 -2.62 -3.90 -11.02
C ALA A 283 -4.00 -4.47 -10.68
N ASN A 284 -4.15 -5.77 -10.91
CA ASN A 284 -5.31 -6.55 -10.51
C ASN A 284 -4.81 -7.77 -9.73
N ILE A 285 -5.16 -7.85 -8.45
CA ILE A 285 -4.64 -8.88 -7.56
C ILE A 285 -5.80 -9.58 -6.86
N LEU A 286 -5.93 -10.88 -7.08
CA LEU A 286 -6.89 -11.72 -6.40
C LEU A 286 -6.17 -12.58 -5.36
N ARG A 287 -6.69 -12.61 -4.13
CA ARG A 287 -6.18 -13.43 -3.04
C ARG A 287 -7.30 -14.27 -2.45
N ALA A 288 -6.99 -15.52 -2.17
CA ALA A 288 -7.87 -16.43 -1.43
C ALA A 288 -7.04 -17.12 -0.35
N THR A 289 -7.49 -17.06 0.90
CA THR A 289 -6.82 -17.72 2.02
C THR A 289 -7.82 -18.57 2.79
N LEU A 290 -7.60 -19.88 2.80
CA LEU A 290 -8.33 -20.82 3.61
C LEU A 290 -7.53 -21.09 4.89
N SER A 291 -8.10 -20.73 6.03
CA SER A 291 -7.51 -20.95 7.36
C SER A 291 -8.25 -22.05 8.08
N LYS A 292 -7.52 -23.02 8.65
CA LYS A 292 -8.11 -24.15 9.38
C LYS A 292 -7.38 -24.41 10.69
N VAL A 293 -8.16 -24.54 11.75
CA VAL A 293 -7.73 -25.04 13.07
C VAL A 293 -8.00 -26.54 13.10
N PHE A 294 -6.97 -27.35 13.16
CA PHE A 294 -7.09 -28.82 13.24
C PHE A 294 -7.19 -29.32 14.69
N SER A 295 -6.55 -28.60 15.61
CA SER A 295 -6.58 -28.84 17.04
C SER A 295 -6.04 -27.59 17.77
N ASP A 296 -6.06 -27.58 19.10
CA ASP A 296 -5.54 -26.46 19.92
C ASP A 296 -4.07 -26.14 19.62
N THR A 297 -3.32 -27.11 19.12
CA THR A 297 -1.88 -26.98 18.82
C THR A 297 -1.54 -26.98 17.33
N ARG A 298 -2.52 -27.16 16.45
CA ARG A 298 -2.29 -27.27 15.00
C ARG A 298 -3.25 -26.38 14.23
N LYS A 299 -2.67 -25.43 13.52
CA LYS A 299 -3.36 -24.53 12.55
C LYS A 299 -2.66 -24.61 11.21
N GLY A 300 -3.36 -24.35 10.15
CA GLY A 300 -2.79 -24.28 8.81
C GLY A 300 -3.55 -23.31 7.94
N ASN A 301 -2.82 -22.68 7.02
CA ASN A 301 -3.35 -21.77 6.02
C ASN A 301 -2.93 -22.23 4.63
N LEU A 302 -3.87 -22.16 3.69
CA LEU A 302 -3.62 -22.30 2.26
C LEU A 302 -3.96 -20.97 1.60
N SER A 303 -2.96 -20.32 1.02
CA SER A 303 -3.14 -19.04 0.29
C SER A 303 -2.84 -19.23 -1.18
N ILE A 304 -3.72 -18.67 -2.02
CA ILE A 304 -3.57 -18.58 -3.46
C ILE A 304 -3.60 -17.10 -3.83
N VAL A 305 -2.61 -16.66 -4.59
CA VAL A 305 -2.53 -15.28 -5.11
C VAL A 305 -2.38 -15.35 -6.62
N SER A 306 -3.21 -14.60 -7.33
CA SER A 306 -3.09 -14.36 -8.77
C SER A 306 -3.02 -12.88 -9.00
N SER A 307 -2.03 -12.43 -9.75
CA SER A 307 -1.81 -11.00 -9.99
C SER A 307 -1.44 -10.73 -11.44
N ASP A 308 -2.00 -9.65 -11.96
CA ASP A 308 -1.70 -9.09 -13.26
C ASP A 308 -1.26 -7.64 -13.09
N PHE A 309 -0.14 -7.27 -13.73
CA PHE A 309 0.45 -5.95 -13.64
C PHE A 309 0.80 -5.45 -15.03
N ASP A 310 0.28 -4.27 -15.37
CA ASP A 310 0.73 -3.49 -16.53
C ASP A 310 1.45 -2.25 -16.01
N LYS A 311 2.70 -2.12 -16.36
CA LYS A 311 3.56 -1.02 -15.89
C LYS A 311 4.41 -0.44 -16.99
N MET A 312 4.34 0.88 -17.12
CA MET A 312 5.23 1.66 -17.98
C MET A 312 6.14 2.54 -17.13
N TYR A 313 7.36 2.72 -17.58
CA TYR A 313 8.37 3.57 -16.97
C TYR A 313 9.21 4.23 -18.07
N LYS A 314 9.14 5.54 -18.14
CA LYS A 314 9.92 6.34 -19.07
C LYS A 314 10.41 7.58 -18.36
N ASN A 315 11.72 7.84 -18.38
CA ASN A 315 12.25 9.03 -17.76
C ASN A 315 13.57 9.52 -18.35
N TYR A 316 13.79 10.82 -18.19
CA TYR A 316 15.09 11.47 -18.29
C TYR A 316 15.46 12.03 -16.91
N TYR A 317 16.74 12.14 -16.63
CA TYR A 317 17.24 12.64 -15.36
C TYR A 317 18.57 13.40 -15.56
N ALA A 318 18.90 14.27 -14.61
CA ALA A 318 20.18 14.96 -14.58
C ALA A 318 21.32 13.96 -14.35
N SER A 319 22.18 13.78 -15.35
CA SER A 319 23.32 12.83 -15.31
C SER A 319 24.65 13.50 -15.03
N GLY A 320 24.76 14.79 -15.24
CA GLY A 320 25.99 15.55 -14.99
C GLY A 320 25.74 17.04 -14.86
N TYR A 321 26.51 17.66 -13.97
CA TYR A 321 26.54 19.09 -13.77
C TYR A 321 27.95 19.55 -13.45
N THR A 322 28.39 20.65 -14.08
CA THR A 322 29.65 21.31 -13.78
C THR A 322 29.38 22.60 -13.04
N THR A 323 30.10 22.85 -11.95
CA THR A 323 30.01 24.07 -11.14
C THR A 323 29.97 25.34 -12.00
N GLY A 324 28.92 26.15 -11.76
CA GLY A 324 28.73 27.40 -12.51
C GLY A 324 28.17 27.25 -13.93
N ALA A 325 27.93 26.03 -14.40
CA ALA A 325 27.33 25.82 -15.71
C ALA A 325 25.86 26.26 -15.76
N THR A 326 25.40 26.68 -16.89
CA THR A 326 23.98 26.97 -17.19
C THR A 326 23.27 25.76 -17.83
N VAL A 327 24.00 24.68 -18.09
CA VAL A 327 23.52 23.48 -18.78
C VAL A 327 23.75 22.27 -17.88
N VAL A 328 22.73 21.41 -17.80
CA VAL A 328 22.77 20.11 -17.12
C VAL A 328 22.73 19.03 -18.19
N SER A 329 23.66 18.07 -18.12
CA SER A 329 23.60 16.88 -18.98
C SER A 329 22.48 15.97 -18.54
N MET A 330 21.76 15.42 -19.49
CA MET A 330 20.63 14.50 -19.24
C MET A 330 20.96 13.11 -19.76
N ASP A 331 20.44 12.09 -19.09
CA ASP A 331 20.43 10.70 -19.51
C ASP A 331 19.02 10.15 -19.29
N GLY A 332 18.68 8.98 -19.84
CA GLY A 332 17.30 8.51 -19.71
C GLY A 332 17.09 7.06 -20.12
N TYR A 333 15.87 6.61 -19.83
CA TYR A 333 15.33 5.32 -20.23
C TYR A 333 14.01 5.52 -20.97
N LEU A 334 13.82 4.77 -22.06
CA LEU A 334 12.60 4.74 -22.89
C LEU A 334 11.93 3.37 -22.80
#